data_256ce87feba3d906530b303c0146cb58
#
_entry.id   256ce87feba3d906530b303c0146cb58
#
_cell.length_a   1.000
_cell.length_b   1.000
_cell.length_c   1.000
_cell.angle_alpha   90.00
_cell.angle_beta   90.00
_cell.angle_gamma   90.00
#
_symmetry.space_group_name_H-M   'P 1'
#
loop_
_entity.id
_entity.type
_entity.pdbx_description
1 polymer ?
#
loop_
_entity_poly.entity_id
_entity_poly.type
_entity_poly.pdbx_seq_one_letter_code
_entity_poly.pdbx_strand_id
1 'polypeptide(L)'
;MEQGLLSIILHAHLPFVRHPEYPEFLEEDWLYEAISETYIPLLNVFEGLAVDGVMPRVTLGLTPPLCEMLSDPLLQQRYLDHVTKLVELCESEVMRTAKHPAMNETARMYLNHFSAARDLFENRYRRNLISGFRALQEAGAIEIITCGATHGFLPLMTRTEARRAQVQVGRLNYIKHFNRAPRGIWLPECAYYTGVDSLLEEAGLRFFIVDAHAIMFGTPQPRRGIYAPTLTPAGVAAFARDVETSEQVWSADTGYPGDPDYREFYRDLGFDGEYDYIKPYLHSDG
;
A
#
# COMPACT_ATOMS: atom_id res chain seq x y z
N MET A 1 -23.53 12.63 -22.33
CA MET A 1 -23.60 13.19 -20.94
C MET A 1 -22.95 12.16 -20.04
N GLU A 2 -21.92 12.55 -19.30
CA GLU A 2 -21.36 11.70 -18.26
C GLU A 2 -22.42 11.43 -17.21
N GLN A 3 -22.65 10.15 -16.89
CA GLN A 3 -23.68 9.74 -15.93
C GLN A 3 -23.14 9.63 -14.50
N GLY A 4 -21.82 9.63 -14.32
CA GLY A 4 -21.14 9.56 -13.03
C GLY A 4 -19.63 9.48 -13.20
N LEU A 5 -18.90 9.56 -12.08
CA LEU A 5 -17.46 9.43 -11.99
C LEU A 5 -17.13 8.30 -11.04
N LEU A 6 -16.18 7.42 -11.43
CA LEU A 6 -15.57 6.43 -10.56
C LEU A 6 -14.18 6.93 -10.14
N SER A 7 -13.89 6.91 -8.84
CA SER A 7 -12.56 7.19 -8.31
C SER A 7 -12.03 5.95 -7.62
N ILE A 8 -10.88 5.45 -8.10
CA ILE A 8 -10.17 4.34 -7.47
C ILE A 8 -9.11 4.95 -6.54
N ILE A 9 -9.21 4.62 -5.25
CA ILE A 9 -8.28 5.10 -4.23
C ILE A 9 -7.64 3.89 -3.56
N LEU A 10 -6.34 3.74 -3.72
CA LEU A 10 -5.54 2.71 -3.08
C LEU A 10 -4.82 3.29 -1.87
N HIS A 11 -4.67 2.51 -0.81
CA HIS A 11 -3.98 2.94 0.40
C HIS A 11 -2.85 1.97 0.74
N ALA A 12 -1.61 2.44 0.61
CA ALA A 12 -0.42 1.69 0.94
C ALA A 12 0.09 2.11 2.32
N HIS A 13 -0.06 1.19 3.26
CA HIS A 13 0.40 1.34 4.64
C HIS A 13 0.93 0.01 5.18
N LEU A 14 2.04 0.11 5.93
CA LEU A 14 2.54 -0.94 6.81
C LEU A 14 2.97 -0.30 8.13
N PRO A 15 2.89 -1.03 9.24
CA PRO A 15 3.57 -0.64 10.47
C PRO A 15 5.06 -0.39 10.22
N PHE A 16 5.71 0.42 11.04
CA PHE A 16 7.13 0.67 10.89
C PHE A 16 7.92 -0.54 11.39
N VAL A 17 8.44 -1.34 10.46
CA VAL A 17 9.13 -2.62 10.70
C VAL A 17 10.61 -2.50 10.37
N ARG A 18 11.40 -1.91 11.25
CA ARG A 18 12.85 -1.76 11.11
C ARG A 18 13.56 -2.18 12.39
N HIS A 19 14.27 -3.30 12.34
CA HIS A 19 14.90 -3.92 13.51
C HIS A 19 16.42 -4.07 13.27
N PRO A 20 17.21 -2.98 13.36
CA PRO A 20 18.64 -2.99 13.05
C PRO A 20 19.47 -3.84 14.03
N GLU A 21 18.92 -4.13 15.20
CA GLU A 21 19.53 -4.95 16.25
C GLU A 21 19.51 -6.46 15.95
N TYR A 22 18.68 -6.90 15.00
CA TYR A 22 18.60 -8.28 14.57
C TYR A 22 19.09 -8.43 13.11
N PRO A 23 19.73 -9.55 12.76
CA PRO A 23 20.12 -9.80 11.36
C PRO A 23 18.92 -10.04 10.44
N GLU A 24 17.87 -10.69 10.94
CA GLU A 24 16.59 -10.94 10.27
C GLU A 24 15.47 -10.74 11.29
N PHE A 25 14.30 -10.30 10.85
CA PHE A 25 13.14 -10.08 11.69
C PHE A 25 11.86 -10.33 10.89
N LEU A 26 10.95 -11.19 11.41
CA LEU A 26 9.79 -11.70 10.68
C LEU A 26 8.89 -10.58 10.12
N GLU A 27 8.65 -9.51 10.89
CA GLU A 27 7.78 -8.43 10.45
C GLU A 27 8.35 -7.62 9.29
N GLU A 28 9.67 -7.67 9.04
CA GLU A 28 10.26 -7.03 7.86
C GLU A 28 9.82 -7.73 6.56
N ASP A 29 9.44 -9.01 6.61
CA ASP A 29 8.93 -9.74 5.45
C ASP A 29 7.64 -9.14 4.90
N TRP A 30 6.80 -8.54 5.75
CA TRP A 30 5.61 -7.83 5.28
C TRP A 30 5.97 -6.71 4.28
N LEU A 31 7.08 -6.01 4.53
CA LEU A 31 7.57 -5.00 3.58
C LEU A 31 8.12 -5.65 2.31
N TYR A 32 8.84 -6.76 2.43
CA TYR A 32 9.47 -7.44 1.30
C TYR A 32 8.42 -8.06 0.37
N GLU A 33 7.40 -8.68 0.94
CA GLU A 33 6.24 -9.18 0.18
C GLU A 33 5.49 -8.03 -0.51
N ALA A 34 5.22 -6.93 0.22
CA ALA A 34 4.54 -5.78 -0.37
C ALA A 34 5.35 -5.14 -1.51
N ILE A 35 6.68 -5.10 -1.43
CA ILE A 35 7.53 -4.62 -2.53
C ILE A 35 7.37 -5.53 -3.75
N SER A 36 7.50 -6.86 -3.57
CA SER A 36 7.48 -7.84 -4.66
C SER A 36 6.10 -8.04 -5.26
N GLU A 37 5.06 -8.13 -4.42
CA GLU A 37 3.72 -8.55 -4.84
C GLU A 37 2.75 -7.37 -5.05
N THR A 38 3.11 -6.17 -4.60
CA THR A 38 2.23 -5.00 -4.71
C THR A 38 2.90 -3.81 -5.36
N TYR A 39 3.98 -3.26 -4.80
CA TYR A 39 4.48 -1.95 -5.24
C TYR A 39 5.17 -2.00 -6.61
N ILE A 40 6.01 -2.98 -6.86
CA ILE A 40 6.62 -3.19 -8.18
C ILE A 40 5.56 -3.54 -9.24
N PRO A 41 4.63 -4.48 -9.00
CA PRO A 41 3.53 -4.74 -9.92
C PRO A 41 2.67 -3.51 -10.23
N LEU A 42 2.32 -2.70 -9.23
CA LEU A 42 1.56 -1.46 -9.47
C LEU A 42 2.33 -0.47 -10.35
N LEU A 43 3.62 -0.27 -10.09
CA LEU A 43 4.47 0.58 -10.93
C LEU A 43 4.48 0.08 -12.38
N ASN A 44 4.66 -1.22 -12.59
CA ASN A 44 4.64 -1.82 -13.92
C ASN A 44 3.30 -1.61 -14.65
N VAL A 45 2.18 -1.82 -13.93
CA VAL A 45 0.84 -1.62 -14.49
C VAL A 45 0.63 -0.16 -14.87
N PHE A 46 0.96 0.78 -13.99
CA PHE A 46 0.76 2.21 -14.26
C PHE A 46 1.68 2.73 -15.37
N GLU A 47 2.93 2.29 -15.39
CA GLU A 47 3.87 2.65 -16.46
C GLU A 47 3.45 2.02 -17.81
N GLY A 48 3.02 0.76 -17.81
CA GLY A 48 2.51 0.08 -19.01
C GLY A 48 1.29 0.80 -19.58
N LEU A 49 0.31 1.14 -18.76
CA LEU A 49 -0.86 1.92 -19.19
C LEU A 49 -0.44 3.28 -19.78
N ALA A 50 0.50 3.97 -19.14
CA ALA A 50 0.99 5.25 -19.66
C ALA A 50 1.69 5.11 -21.01
N VAL A 51 2.46 4.03 -21.24
CA VAL A 51 3.07 3.72 -22.55
C VAL A 51 2.00 3.47 -23.60
N ASP A 52 0.91 2.80 -23.26
CA ASP A 52 -0.23 2.54 -24.14
C ASP A 52 -1.12 3.78 -24.36
N GLY A 53 -0.75 4.93 -23.79
CA GLY A 53 -1.50 6.19 -23.91
C GLY A 53 -2.74 6.23 -23.00
N VAL A 54 -2.88 5.28 -22.07
CA VAL A 54 -3.96 5.24 -21.08
C VAL A 54 -3.48 5.84 -19.77
N MET A 55 -4.08 6.95 -19.35
CA MET A 55 -3.77 7.56 -18.06
C MET A 55 -4.55 6.85 -16.94
N PRO A 56 -3.89 6.21 -15.97
CA PRO A 56 -4.56 5.44 -14.93
C PRO A 56 -5.55 6.26 -14.09
N ARG A 57 -5.19 7.51 -13.75
CA ARG A 57 -5.99 8.44 -12.92
C ARG A 57 -6.41 7.85 -11.58
N VAL A 58 -5.56 7.05 -10.98
CA VAL A 58 -5.74 6.45 -9.66
C VAL A 58 -5.19 7.38 -8.59
N THR A 59 -5.82 7.43 -7.43
CA THR A 59 -5.27 8.06 -6.23
C THR A 59 -4.58 7.01 -5.36
N LEU A 60 -3.35 7.27 -4.94
CA LEU A 60 -2.56 6.36 -4.10
C LEU A 60 -2.16 7.06 -2.79
N GLY A 61 -2.63 6.56 -1.67
CA GLY A 61 -2.14 6.93 -0.35
C GLY A 61 -0.82 6.23 -0.05
N LEU A 62 0.28 6.99 0.07
CA LEU A 62 1.56 6.47 0.55
C LEU A 62 1.84 7.05 1.92
N THR A 63 1.84 6.19 2.94
CA THR A 63 2.01 6.64 4.33
C THR A 63 3.45 7.05 4.64
N PRO A 64 3.67 8.02 5.54
CA PRO A 64 5.01 8.41 5.94
C PRO A 64 5.88 7.25 6.45
N PRO A 65 5.40 6.32 7.31
CA PRO A 65 6.19 5.16 7.72
C PRO A 65 6.66 4.32 6.53
N LEU A 66 5.77 4.06 5.56
CA LEU A 66 6.12 3.31 4.37
C LEU A 66 7.16 4.04 3.52
N CYS A 67 7.00 5.34 3.31
CA CYS A 67 7.98 6.14 2.57
C CYS A 67 9.38 6.11 3.21
N GLU A 68 9.45 6.18 4.54
CA GLU A 68 10.74 6.07 5.25
C GLU A 68 11.33 4.67 5.12
N MET A 69 10.53 3.60 5.24
CA MET A 69 11.01 2.23 5.08
C MET A 69 11.49 1.94 3.65
N LEU A 70 10.75 2.36 2.64
CA LEU A 70 11.17 2.21 1.23
C LEU A 70 12.44 3.00 0.87
N SER A 71 12.78 4.01 1.68
CA SER A 71 13.99 4.83 1.51
C SER A 71 15.14 4.41 2.43
N ASP A 72 14.92 3.45 3.35
CA ASP A 72 15.95 3.04 4.31
C ASP A 72 16.98 2.10 3.65
N PRO A 73 18.28 2.43 3.64
CA PRO A 73 19.29 1.61 2.98
C PRO A 73 19.44 0.20 3.56
N LEU A 74 19.17 0.01 4.87
CA LEU A 74 19.22 -1.30 5.52
C LEU A 74 18.10 -2.18 4.99
N LEU A 75 16.85 -1.67 4.98
CA LEU A 75 15.70 -2.43 4.49
C LEU A 75 15.80 -2.69 2.98
N GLN A 76 16.34 -1.75 2.21
CA GLN A 76 16.62 -1.94 0.77
C GLN A 76 17.62 -3.08 0.52
N GLN A 77 18.69 -3.17 1.32
CA GLN A 77 19.65 -4.26 1.19
C GLN A 77 19.03 -5.60 1.61
N ARG A 78 18.33 -5.62 2.74
CA ARG A 78 17.67 -6.84 3.23
C ARG A 78 16.60 -7.35 2.26
N TYR A 79 15.83 -6.45 1.66
CA TYR A 79 14.91 -6.83 0.58
C TYR A 79 15.62 -7.51 -0.59
N LEU A 80 16.75 -6.96 -1.03
CA LEU A 80 17.52 -7.55 -2.13
C LEU A 80 18.04 -8.94 -1.77
N ASP A 81 18.52 -9.12 -0.53
CA ASP A 81 18.97 -10.42 -0.03
C ASP A 81 17.79 -11.42 0.06
N HIS A 82 16.63 -10.96 0.56
CA HIS A 82 15.40 -11.75 0.64
C HIS A 82 14.91 -12.20 -0.74
N VAL A 83 14.72 -11.27 -1.69
CA VAL A 83 14.24 -11.63 -3.04
C VAL A 83 15.23 -12.51 -3.79
N THR A 84 16.52 -12.43 -3.50
CA THR A 84 17.54 -13.30 -4.08
C THR A 84 17.38 -14.74 -3.54
N LYS A 85 17.16 -14.92 -2.23
CA LYS A 85 16.83 -16.23 -1.64
C LYS A 85 15.54 -16.81 -2.26
N LEU A 86 14.51 -15.98 -2.50
CA LEU A 86 13.28 -16.45 -3.16
C LEU A 86 13.52 -16.91 -4.61
N VAL A 87 14.38 -16.22 -5.37
CA VAL A 87 14.76 -16.67 -6.72
C VAL A 87 15.45 -18.04 -6.67
N GLU A 88 16.42 -18.23 -5.76
CA GLU A 88 17.12 -19.52 -5.56
C GLU A 88 16.15 -20.64 -5.16
N LEU A 89 15.19 -20.34 -4.27
CA LEU A 89 14.12 -21.26 -3.91
C LEU A 89 13.28 -21.65 -5.13
N CYS A 90 12.85 -20.66 -5.93
CA CYS A 90 12.06 -20.91 -7.12
C CYS A 90 12.81 -21.75 -8.17
N GLU A 91 14.12 -21.55 -8.35
CA GLU A 91 14.96 -22.40 -9.22
C GLU A 91 14.95 -23.86 -8.72
N SER A 92 15.09 -24.04 -7.41
CA SER A 92 15.01 -25.35 -6.77
C SER A 92 13.62 -25.99 -6.94
N GLU A 93 12.54 -25.23 -6.77
CA GLU A 93 11.16 -25.67 -6.96
C GLU A 93 10.87 -26.08 -8.41
N VAL A 94 11.38 -25.35 -9.40
CA VAL A 94 11.26 -25.72 -10.82
C VAL A 94 11.90 -27.10 -11.08
N MET A 95 13.02 -27.38 -10.45
CA MET A 95 13.67 -28.71 -10.57
C MET A 95 12.90 -29.80 -9.81
N ARG A 96 12.49 -29.52 -8.56
CA ARG A 96 11.75 -30.46 -7.72
C ARG A 96 10.44 -30.89 -8.35
N THR A 97 9.71 -29.91 -8.94
CA THR A 97 8.38 -30.13 -9.50
C THR A 97 8.37 -30.58 -10.97
N ALA A 98 9.54 -30.84 -11.58
CA ALA A 98 9.67 -31.15 -13.02
C ALA A 98 8.75 -32.30 -13.51
N LYS A 99 8.36 -33.22 -12.64
CA LYS A 99 7.44 -34.33 -12.96
C LYS A 99 5.97 -34.05 -12.66
N HIS A 100 5.66 -32.83 -12.20
CA HIS A 100 4.31 -32.41 -11.83
C HIS A 100 3.94 -31.12 -12.60
N PRO A 101 3.37 -31.22 -13.82
CA PRO A 101 3.23 -30.09 -14.74
C PRO A 101 2.56 -28.86 -14.15
N ALA A 102 1.44 -29.00 -13.42
CA ALA A 102 0.73 -27.86 -12.83
C ALA A 102 1.58 -27.14 -11.77
N MET A 103 2.21 -27.89 -10.85
CA MET A 103 3.10 -27.30 -9.85
C MET A 103 4.35 -26.68 -10.49
N ASN A 104 4.89 -27.30 -11.55
CA ASN A 104 6.04 -26.76 -12.26
C ASN A 104 5.72 -25.44 -12.99
N GLU A 105 4.52 -25.34 -13.56
CA GLU A 105 4.05 -24.09 -14.16
C GLU A 105 3.96 -22.97 -13.13
N THR A 106 3.40 -23.24 -11.96
CA THR A 106 3.34 -22.29 -10.83
C THR A 106 4.75 -21.90 -10.36
N ALA A 107 5.65 -22.88 -10.19
CA ALA A 107 7.03 -22.61 -9.79
C ALA A 107 7.76 -21.70 -10.81
N ARG A 108 7.56 -21.94 -12.12
CA ARG A 108 8.10 -21.06 -13.18
C ARG A 108 7.49 -19.67 -13.17
N MET A 109 6.20 -19.55 -12.89
CA MET A 109 5.53 -18.26 -12.74
C MET A 109 6.19 -17.44 -11.62
N TYR A 110 6.40 -18.04 -10.45
CA TYR A 110 7.06 -17.36 -9.33
C TYR A 110 8.53 -17.05 -9.60
N LEU A 111 9.27 -17.95 -10.26
CA LEU A 111 10.64 -17.67 -10.69
C LEU A 111 10.73 -16.44 -11.58
N ASN A 112 9.85 -16.34 -12.55
CA ASN A 112 9.78 -15.16 -13.44
C ASN A 112 9.40 -13.90 -12.66
N HIS A 113 8.41 -14.01 -11.75
CA HIS A 113 7.93 -12.90 -10.94
C HIS A 113 9.02 -12.32 -10.04
N PHE A 114 9.67 -13.15 -9.21
CA PHE A 114 10.71 -12.68 -8.30
C PHE A 114 12.00 -12.24 -9.03
N SER A 115 12.37 -12.91 -10.13
CA SER A 115 13.49 -12.48 -10.97
C SER A 115 13.24 -11.10 -11.58
N ALA A 116 12.03 -10.85 -12.08
CA ALA A 116 11.64 -9.54 -12.60
C ALA A 116 11.59 -8.49 -11.48
N ALA A 117 11.03 -8.81 -10.31
CA ALA A 117 10.97 -7.91 -9.17
C ALA A 117 12.37 -7.48 -8.72
N ARG A 118 13.31 -8.43 -8.61
CA ARG A 118 14.71 -8.15 -8.28
C ARG A 118 15.38 -7.23 -9.31
N ASP A 119 15.24 -7.54 -10.59
CA ASP A 119 15.83 -6.73 -11.67
C ASP A 119 15.27 -5.30 -11.69
N LEU A 120 13.96 -5.16 -11.60
CA LEU A 120 13.30 -3.86 -11.56
C LEU A 120 13.73 -3.03 -10.34
N PHE A 121 13.76 -3.65 -9.17
CA PHE A 121 14.19 -2.98 -7.95
C PHE A 121 15.62 -2.48 -8.02
N GLU A 122 16.54 -3.36 -8.44
CA GLU A 122 17.97 -3.04 -8.44
C GLU A 122 18.37 -2.14 -9.62
N ASN A 123 17.96 -2.50 -10.85
CA ASN A 123 18.47 -1.88 -12.06
C ASN A 123 17.60 -0.72 -12.54
N ARG A 124 16.26 -0.89 -12.60
CA ARG A 124 15.36 0.16 -13.09
C ARG A 124 15.15 1.26 -12.06
N TYR A 125 14.74 0.90 -10.86
CA TYR A 125 14.42 1.87 -9.79
C TYR A 125 15.64 2.22 -8.93
N ARG A 126 16.78 1.53 -9.09
CA ARG A 126 17.98 1.74 -8.28
C ARG A 126 17.69 1.76 -6.79
N ARG A 127 16.88 0.78 -6.35
CA ARG A 127 16.38 0.59 -4.98
C ARG A 127 15.43 1.68 -4.46
N ASN A 128 15.06 2.66 -5.28
CA ASN A 128 14.20 3.79 -4.90
C ASN A 128 12.85 3.73 -5.61
N LEU A 129 11.90 2.94 -5.09
CA LEU A 129 10.55 2.81 -5.65
C LEU A 129 9.76 4.13 -5.58
N ILE A 130 10.05 4.98 -4.57
CA ILE A 130 9.39 6.29 -4.43
C ILE A 130 9.66 7.16 -5.67
N SER A 131 10.82 7.05 -6.27
CA SER A 131 11.14 7.79 -7.50
C SER A 131 10.24 7.40 -8.68
N GLY A 132 9.84 6.12 -8.78
CA GLY A 132 8.88 5.63 -9.78
C GLY A 132 7.49 6.23 -9.57
N PHE A 133 6.97 6.15 -8.35
CA PHE A 133 5.68 6.77 -8.00
C PHE A 133 5.68 8.28 -8.21
N ARG A 134 6.77 8.96 -7.82
CA ARG A 134 6.92 10.40 -8.06
C ARG A 134 6.89 10.74 -9.55
N ALA A 135 7.59 9.99 -10.40
CA ALA A 135 7.58 10.21 -11.84
C ALA A 135 6.19 10.06 -12.44
N LEU A 136 5.41 9.07 -12.02
CA LEU A 136 4.01 8.89 -12.43
C LEU A 136 3.12 10.06 -11.99
N GLN A 137 3.33 10.59 -10.79
CA GLN A 137 2.62 11.77 -10.30
C GLN A 137 3.00 13.03 -11.09
N GLU A 138 4.29 13.24 -11.38
CA GLU A 138 4.78 14.37 -12.18
C GLU A 138 4.22 14.33 -13.60
N ALA A 139 4.09 13.14 -14.17
CA ALA A 139 3.43 12.91 -15.47
C ALA A 139 1.90 13.10 -15.42
N GLY A 140 1.30 13.28 -14.24
CA GLY A 140 -0.15 13.38 -14.07
C GLY A 140 -0.90 12.06 -14.25
N ALA A 141 -0.21 10.93 -14.24
CA ALA A 141 -0.80 9.60 -14.37
C ALA A 141 -1.55 9.15 -13.11
N ILE A 142 -1.02 9.51 -11.95
CA ILE A 142 -1.63 9.22 -10.64
C ILE A 142 -1.65 10.47 -9.76
N GLU A 143 -2.52 10.47 -8.75
CA GLU A 143 -2.47 11.39 -7.61
C GLU A 143 -1.90 10.64 -6.40
N ILE A 144 -0.91 11.23 -5.72
CA ILE A 144 -0.43 10.68 -4.45
C ILE A 144 -0.93 11.56 -3.31
N ILE A 145 -1.45 10.94 -2.25
CA ILE A 145 -1.89 11.61 -1.02
C ILE A 145 -1.08 11.12 0.18
N THR A 146 -1.03 11.94 1.22
CA THR A 146 -0.33 11.62 2.47
C THR A 146 -1.23 10.91 3.49
N CYS A 147 -0.69 10.67 4.68
CA CYS A 147 -1.38 10.17 5.85
C CYS A 147 -0.84 10.84 7.12
N GLY A 148 -1.36 10.47 8.29
CA GLY A 148 -0.78 10.84 9.58
C GLY A 148 0.66 10.34 9.72
N ALA A 149 1.53 11.10 10.39
CA ALA A 149 2.97 10.86 10.47
C ALA A 149 3.37 9.44 10.88
N THR A 150 2.64 8.86 11.83
CA THR A 150 2.86 7.48 12.33
C THR A 150 1.63 6.60 12.18
N HIS A 151 0.70 6.99 11.29
CA HIS A 151 -0.61 6.36 11.15
C HIS A 151 -1.42 6.27 12.44
N GLY A 152 -1.16 7.17 13.40
CA GLY A 152 -1.83 7.16 14.69
C GLY A 152 -3.32 7.50 14.59
N PHE A 153 -4.18 6.75 15.28
CA PHE A 153 -5.63 6.91 15.27
C PHE A 153 -6.04 8.25 15.90
N LEU A 154 -6.25 9.28 15.09
CA LEU A 154 -6.42 10.66 15.51
C LEU A 154 -7.54 10.89 16.53
N PRO A 155 -8.72 10.25 16.44
CA PRO A 155 -9.80 10.45 17.42
C PRO A 155 -9.41 10.11 18.86
N LEU A 156 -8.56 9.11 19.08
CA LEU A 156 -8.13 8.68 20.41
C LEU A 156 -6.94 9.49 20.97
N MET A 157 -6.33 10.36 20.20
CA MET A 157 -5.30 11.26 20.70
C MET A 157 -5.95 12.37 21.54
N THR A 158 -5.55 12.50 22.80
CA THR A 158 -6.17 13.45 23.73
C THR A 158 -5.70 14.90 23.50
N ARG A 159 -4.49 15.10 22.97
CA ARG A 159 -3.88 16.42 22.82
C ARG A 159 -3.99 16.90 21.36
N THR A 160 -4.49 18.10 21.17
CA THR A 160 -4.61 18.74 19.86
C THR A 160 -3.24 18.96 19.21
N GLU A 161 -2.21 19.25 19.99
CA GLU A 161 -0.84 19.40 19.50
C GLU A 161 -0.31 18.09 18.88
N ALA A 162 -0.63 16.94 19.48
CA ALA A 162 -0.26 15.64 18.93
C ALA A 162 -0.98 15.36 17.61
N ARG A 163 -2.29 15.65 17.52
CA ARG A 163 -3.06 15.55 16.27
C ARG A 163 -2.50 16.47 15.18
N ARG A 164 -2.21 17.73 15.53
CA ARG A 164 -1.58 18.69 14.61
C ARG A 164 -0.21 18.18 14.14
N ALA A 165 0.61 17.64 15.04
CA ALA A 165 1.91 17.06 14.69
C ALA A 165 1.77 15.90 13.71
N GLN A 166 0.78 15.00 13.90
CA GLN A 166 0.51 13.91 12.95
C GLN A 166 0.25 14.42 11.53
N VAL A 167 -0.56 15.47 11.40
CA VAL A 167 -0.90 16.05 10.08
C VAL A 167 0.30 16.80 9.49
N GLN A 168 0.94 17.67 10.26
CA GLN A 168 2.03 18.53 9.76
C GLN A 168 3.30 17.71 9.43
N VAL A 169 3.69 16.76 10.26
CA VAL A 169 4.84 15.89 9.99
C VAL A 169 4.55 14.98 8.79
N GLY A 170 3.33 14.45 8.68
CA GLY A 170 2.91 13.70 7.48
C GLY A 170 3.02 14.53 6.19
N ARG A 171 2.59 15.77 6.24
CA ARG A 171 2.75 16.73 5.13
C ARG A 171 4.24 17.00 4.80
N LEU A 172 5.08 17.22 5.81
CA LEU A 172 6.51 17.47 5.61
C LEU A 172 7.24 16.24 5.05
N ASN A 173 6.89 15.05 5.52
CA ASN A 173 7.41 13.79 4.97
C ASN A 173 7.04 13.64 3.49
N TYR A 174 5.79 13.93 3.14
CA TYR A 174 5.37 13.93 1.74
C TYR A 174 6.20 14.89 0.89
N ILE A 175 6.42 16.14 1.36
CA ILE A 175 7.23 17.12 0.63
C ILE A 175 8.67 16.63 0.45
N LYS A 176 9.26 15.99 1.48
CA LYS A 176 10.59 15.37 1.42
C LYS A 176 10.71 14.39 0.25
N HIS A 177 9.70 13.52 0.06
CA HIS A 177 9.75 12.45 -0.92
C HIS A 177 9.26 12.85 -2.32
N PHE A 178 8.27 13.75 -2.41
CA PHE A 178 7.59 14.09 -3.67
C PHE A 178 7.84 15.52 -4.17
N ASN A 179 8.66 16.32 -3.48
CA ASN A 179 9.07 17.68 -3.86
C ASN A 179 7.89 18.66 -4.09
N ARG A 180 6.72 18.38 -3.52
CA ARG A 180 5.50 19.19 -3.61
C ARG A 180 4.62 18.99 -2.38
N ALA A 181 3.70 19.91 -2.12
CA ALA A 181 2.72 19.72 -1.06
C ALA A 181 1.63 18.72 -1.49
N PRO A 182 1.16 17.84 -0.57
CA PRO A 182 0.03 16.96 -0.84
C PRO A 182 -1.26 17.78 -0.94
N ARG A 183 -2.18 17.34 -1.80
CA ARG A 183 -3.52 17.93 -1.89
C ARG A 183 -4.52 17.25 -0.98
N GLY A 184 -4.32 15.97 -0.69
CA GLY A 184 -5.22 15.14 0.10
C GLY A 184 -4.51 14.31 1.15
N ILE A 185 -5.32 13.74 2.04
CA ILE A 185 -4.87 12.85 3.11
C ILE A 185 -5.83 11.67 3.24
N TRP A 186 -5.26 10.49 3.43
CA TRP A 186 -5.98 9.37 4.02
C TRP A 186 -5.95 9.54 5.53
N LEU A 187 -7.09 9.79 6.16
CA LEU A 187 -7.14 9.78 7.63
C LEU A 187 -6.83 8.36 8.12
N PRO A 188 -5.93 8.20 9.12
CA PRO A 188 -5.66 6.88 9.69
C PRO A 188 -6.96 6.15 10.03
N GLU A 189 -7.14 4.95 9.45
CA GLU A 189 -8.35 4.11 9.54
C GLU A 189 -9.65 4.82 9.08
N CYS A 190 -9.55 5.80 8.17
CA CYS A 190 -10.67 6.65 7.72
C CYS A 190 -11.42 7.33 8.88
N ALA A 191 -10.79 7.46 10.04
CA ALA A 191 -11.43 7.90 11.26
C ALA A 191 -11.57 9.42 11.34
N TYR A 192 -12.81 9.87 11.36
CA TYR A 192 -13.18 11.28 11.49
C TYR A 192 -13.50 11.65 12.94
N TYR A 193 -13.18 12.88 13.34
CA TYR A 193 -13.71 13.53 14.53
C TYR A 193 -13.97 15.00 14.24
N THR A 194 -14.92 15.60 14.93
CA THR A 194 -15.29 17.02 14.75
C THR A 194 -14.09 17.92 15.05
N GLY A 195 -13.72 18.77 14.07
CA GLY A 195 -12.62 19.73 14.16
C GLY A 195 -11.31 19.24 13.52
N VAL A 196 -11.23 17.99 13.01
CA VAL A 196 -10.06 17.56 12.22
C VAL A 196 -9.88 18.38 10.96
N ASP A 197 -10.98 18.77 10.34
CA ASP A 197 -11.01 19.60 9.13
C ASP A 197 -10.27 20.93 9.27
N SER A 198 -10.32 21.56 10.45
CA SER A 198 -9.54 22.78 10.72
C SER A 198 -8.03 22.52 10.72
N LEU A 199 -7.59 21.35 11.24
CA LEU A 199 -6.18 20.97 11.19
C LEU A 199 -5.71 20.64 9.77
N LEU A 200 -6.61 20.08 8.95
CA LEU A 200 -6.33 19.77 7.54
C LEU A 200 -6.24 21.06 6.70
N GLU A 201 -7.15 22.00 6.92
CA GLU A 201 -7.14 23.31 6.29
C GLU A 201 -5.86 24.09 6.65
N GLU A 202 -5.49 24.15 7.94
CA GLU A 202 -4.24 24.74 8.43
C GLU A 202 -3.00 24.14 7.74
N ALA A 203 -3.04 22.85 7.41
CA ALA A 203 -1.98 22.15 6.67
C ALA A 203 -2.07 22.36 5.14
N GLY A 204 -3.07 23.07 4.63
CA GLY A 204 -3.30 23.30 3.20
C GLY A 204 -3.83 22.07 2.45
N LEU A 205 -4.39 21.10 3.16
CA LEU A 205 -5.01 19.92 2.58
C LEU A 205 -6.43 20.25 2.14
N ARG A 206 -6.83 19.77 0.97
CA ARG A 206 -8.09 20.13 0.31
C ARG A 206 -9.16 19.05 0.41
N PHE A 207 -8.75 17.79 0.62
CA PHE A 207 -9.67 16.67 0.74
C PHE A 207 -9.09 15.54 1.62
N PHE A 208 -9.99 14.72 2.11
CA PHE A 208 -9.67 13.53 2.90
C PHE A 208 -10.70 12.42 2.65
N ILE A 209 -10.29 11.19 3.01
CA ILE A 209 -11.11 9.99 2.84
C ILE A 209 -11.65 9.57 4.20
N VAL A 210 -12.94 9.18 4.23
CA VAL A 210 -13.66 8.70 5.41
C VAL A 210 -14.48 7.46 5.09
N ASP A 211 -14.90 6.76 6.13
CA ASP A 211 -15.91 5.72 5.99
C ASP A 211 -17.30 6.29 5.68
N ALA A 212 -18.14 5.47 5.03
CA ALA A 212 -19.48 5.83 4.60
C ALA A 212 -20.34 6.41 5.74
N HIS A 213 -20.26 5.82 6.94
CA HIS A 213 -21.06 6.25 8.09
C HIS A 213 -20.76 7.68 8.56
N ALA A 214 -19.52 8.16 8.36
CA ALA A 214 -19.16 9.54 8.69
C ALA A 214 -19.94 10.58 7.85
N ILE A 215 -20.34 10.23 6.64
CA ILE A 215 -21.15 11.07 5.76
C ILE A 215 -22.64 10.81 5.97
N MET A 216 -23.03 9.53 6.03
CA MET A 216 -24.46 9.13 6.08
C MET A 216 -25.18 9.61 7.34
N PHE A 217 -24.47 9.71 8.47
CA PHE A 217 -25.02 10.17 9.75
C PHE A 217 -24.68 11.63 10.06
N GLY A 218 -24.18 12.38 9.08
CA GLY A 218 -23.90 13.82 9.22
C GLY A 218 -25.14 14.66 9.41
N THR A 219 -24.99 15.82 10.06
CA THR A 219 -26.08 16.78 10.26
C THR A 219 -25.65 18.14 9.70
N PRO A 220 -26.39 18.71 8.69
CA PRO A 220 -27.51 18.07 7.98
C PRO A 220 -27.08 16.88 7.13
N GLN A 221 -27.95 15.91 6.94
CA GLN A 221 -27.66 14.74 6.12
C GLN A 221 -27.41 15.16 4.65
N PRO A 222 -26.29 14.74 4.04
CA PRO A 222 -25.99 15.07 2.65
C PRO A 222 -27.02 14.49 1.68
N ARG A 223 -27.51 15.31 0.74
CA ARG A 223 -28.59 14.91 -0.20
C ARG A 223 -28.22 13.74 -1.12
N ARG A 224 -26.93 13.56 -1.41
CA ARG A 224 -26.42 12.50 -2.30
C ARG A 224 -25.73 11.37 -1.55
N GLY A 225 -25.85 11.33 -0.22
CA GLY A 225 -25.17 10.36 0.62
C GLY A 225 -23.68 10.31 0.34
N ILE A 226 -23.15 9.12 0.13
CA ILE A 226 -21.71 8.88 -0.15
C ILE A 226 -21.31 9.16 -1.61
N TYR A 227 -22.27 9.35 -2.52
CA TYR A 227 -22.02 9.48 -3.97
C TYR A 227 -21.67 10.91 -4.44
N ALA A 228 -21.33 11.79 -3.52
CA ALA A 228 -20.75 13.08 -3.80
C ALA A 228 -19.88 13.56 -2.64
N PRO A 229 -18.78 14.29 -2.91
CA PRO A 229 -17.99 14.88 -1.83
C PRO A 229 -18.82 15.88 -1.03
N THR A 230 -18.59 15.92 0.28
CA THR A 230 -19.21 16.86 1.22
C THR A 230 -18.17 17.84 1.72
N LEU A 231 -18.45 19.13 1.64
CA LEU A 231 -17.58 20.16 2.22
C LEU A 231 -17.82 20.26 3.72
N THR A 232 -16.75 20.25 4.48
CA THR A 232 -16.77 20.54 5.92
C THR A 232 -16.88 22.05 6.18
N PRO A 233 -17.16 22.47 7.43
CA PRO A 233 -17.14 23.89 7.80
C PRO A 233 -15.84 24.61 7.49
N ALA A 234 -14.68 23.94 7.56
CA ALA A 234 -13.38 24.49 7.18
C ALA A 234 -13.13 24.51 5.66
N GLY A 235 -14.07 24.05 4.83
CA GLY A 235 -13.95 24.05 3.37
C GLY A 235 -13.12 22.90 2.80
N VAL A 236 -12.79 21.89 3.60
CA VAL A 236 -12.09 20.68 3.16
C VAL A 236 -13.12 19.64 2.69
N ALA A 237 -12.88 19.00 1.54
CA ALA A 237 -13.81 18.03 0.98
C ALA A 237 -13.62 16.64 1.60
N ALA A 238 -14.69 16.04 2.12
CA ALA A 238 -14.74 14.67 2.58
C ALA A 238 -15.28 13.77 1.47
N PHE A 239 -14.57 12.68 1.17
CA PHE A 239 -14.97 11.62 0.25
C PHE A 239 -15.19 10.35 1.05
N ALA A 240 -16.37 9.74 0.91
CA ALA A 240 -16.67 8.47 1.56
C ALA A 240 -16.26 7.28 0.68
N ARG A 241 -15.80 6.20 1.32
CA ARG A 241 -15.62 4.91 0.65
C ARG A 241 -16.99 4.32 0.31
N ASP A 242 -17.08 3.68 -0.83
CA ASP A 242 -18.19 2.78 -1.12
C ASP A 242 -17.98 1.46 -0.38
N VAL A 243 -18.94 1.07 0.46
CA VAL A 243 -18.79 -0.09 1.36
C VAL A 243 -18.75 -1.39 0.57
N GLU A 244 -19.71 -1.58 -0.35
CA GLU A 244 -19.88 -2.81 -1.10
C GLU A 244 -18.65 -3.13 -1.96
N THR A 245 -18.16 -2.16 -2.75
CA THR A 245 -16.96 -2.37 -3.58
C THR A 245 -15.69 -2.52 -2.74
N SER A 246 -15.61 -1.89 -1.58
CA SER A 246 -14.48 -2.05 -0.67
C SER A 246 -14.43 -3.45 -0.07
N GLU A 247 -15.58 -3.99 0.37
CA GLU A 247 -15.67 -5.35 0.92
C GLU A 247 -15.31 -6.43 -0.11
N GLN A 248 -15.70 -6.26 -1.38
CA GLN A 248 -15.31 -7.17 -2.46
C GLN A 248 -13.79 -7.28 -2.65
N VAL A 249 -13.04 -6.25 -2.29
CA VAL A 249 -11.58 -6.21 -2.47
C VAL A 249 -10.83 -6.70 -1.24
N TRP A 250 -11.26 -6.36 -0.04
CA TRP A 250 -10.44 -6.62 1.16
C TRP A 250 -11.04 -7.62 2.16
N SER A 251 -12.34 -7.93 2.08
CA SER A 251 -12.95 -8.84 3.06
C SER A 251 -12.49 -10.28 2.87
N ALA A 252 -12.03 -10.90 3.95
CA ALA A 252 -11.71 -12.32 3.98
C ALA A 252 -12.95 -13.24 3.93
N ASP A 253 -14.14 -12.68 4.23
CA ASP A 253 -15.40 -13.46 4.27
C ASP A 253 -16.20 -13.35 2.96
N THR A 254 -16.24 -12.16 2.37
CA THR A 254 -17.11 -11.84 1.22
C THR A 254 -16.33 -11.30 0.00
N GLY A 255 -15.04 -11.03 0.16
CA GLY A 255 -14.17 -10.53 -0.89
C GLY A 255 -13.30 -11.60 -1.52
N TYR A 256 -12.58 -11.24 -2.58
CA TYR A 256 -11.67 -12.14 -3.28
C TYR A 256 -10.54 -12.72 -2.38
N PRO A 257 -10.07 -12.06 -1.30
CA PRO A 257 -9.05 -12.65 -0.44
C PRO A 257 -9.48 -13.94 0.25
N GLY A 258 -10.80 -14.15 0.45
CA GLY A 258 -11.36 -15.38 0.99
C GLY A 258 -11.73 -16.43 -0.06
N ASP A 259 -11.56 -16.14 -1.35
CA ASP A 259 -11.92 -17.03 -2.44
C ASP A 259 -10.81 -18.06 -2.69
N PRO A 260 -11.07 -19.38 -2.53
CA PRO A 260 -10.07 -20.44 -2.67
C PRO A 260 -9.48 -20.57 -4.08
N ASP A 261 -10.10 -19.97 -5.09
CA ASP A 261 -9.58 -19.97 -6.48
C ASP A 261 -8.38 -19.02 -6.65
N TYR A 262 -8.11 -18.15 -5.66
CA TYR A 262 -6.98 -17.21 -5.72
C TYR A 262 -5.78 -17.70 -4.95
N ARG A 263 -5.84 -17.72 -3.61
CA ARG A 263 -4.71 -18.07 -2.75
C ARG A 263 -5.22 -18.65 -1.43
N GLU A 264 -4.67 -19.82 -1.04
CA GLU A 264 -4.87 -20.33 0.31
C GLU A 264 -3.89 -19.62 1.27
N PHE A 265 -4.40 -18.67 2.02
CA PHE A 265 -3.58 -17.80 2.87
C PHE A 265 -2.89 -18.53 4.04
N TYR A 266 -3.56 -19.56 4.58
CA TYR A 266 -3.09 -20.24 5.79
C TYR A 266 -2.36 -21.56 5.51
N ARG A 267 -2.20 -21.95 4.24
CA ARG A 267 -1.55 -23.21 3.88
C ARG A 267 -0.33 -22.94 2.99
N ASP A 268 0.80 -23.42 3.42
CA ASP A 268 2.05 -23.37 2.70
C ASP A 268 2.70 -24.75 2.57
N LEU A 269 3.83 -24.83 1.91
CA LEU A 269 4.60 -26.07 1.74
C LEU A 269 5.05 -26.65 3.09
N GLY A 270 5.10 -25.86 4.16
CA GLY A 270 5.43 -26.29 5.51
C GLY A 270 4.50 -27.34 6.07
N PHE A 271 3.25 -27.39 5.59
CA PHE A 271 2.28 -28.43 5.98
C PHE A 271 2.46 -29.77 5.25
N ASP A 272 3.00 -29.76 4.03
CA ASP A 272 3.04 -30.93 3.14
C ASP A 272 4.46 -31.36 2.76
N GLY A 273 5.46 -30.50 2.96
CA GLY A 273 6.83 -30.72 2.54
C GLY A 273 7.70 -31.39 3.59
N GLU A 274 8.88 -31.83 3.16
CA GLU A 274 9.87 -32.38 4.07
C GLU A 274 10.55 -31.25 4.87
N TYR A 275 10.59 -31.38 6.19
CA TYR A 275 11.11 -30.37 7.10
C TYR A 275 12.54 -29.92 6.77
N ASP A 276 13.45 -30.84 6.44
CA ASP A 276 14.83 -30.51 6.10
C ASP A 276 14.95 -29.62 4.84
N TYR A 277 14.01 -29.78 3.92
CA TYR A 277 13.94 -28.95 2.72
C TYR A 277 13.40 -27.55 3.02
N ILE A 278 12.42 -27.45 3.90
CA ILE A 278 11.73 -26.20 4.23
C ILE A 278 12.50 -25.35 5.25
N LYS A 279 13.19 -26.02 6.19
CA LYS A 279 13.89 -25.40 7.32
C LYS A 279 14.76 -24.17 6.97
N PRO A 280 15.52 -24.12 5.85
CA PRO A 280 16.31 -22.94 5.49
C PRO A 280 15.50 -21.68 5.18
N TYR A 281 14.19 -21.84 4.95
CA TYR A 281 13.26 -20.76 4.57
C TYR A 281 12.29 -20.39 5.69
N LEU A 282 12.36 -21.07 6.83
CA LEU A 282 11.58 -20.71 8.02
C LEU A 282 12.36 -19.68 8.85
N HIS A 283 11.64 -18.74 9.43
CA HIS A 283 12.21 -17.85 10.43
C HIS A 283 12.67 -18.63 11.67
N SER A 284 13.75 -18.17 12.30
CA SER A 284 14.31 -18.79 13.51
C SER A 284 13.35 -18.76 14.70
N ASP A 285 12.34 -17.90 14.65
CA ASP A 285 11.35 -17.65 15.71
C ASP A 285 9.99 -18.30 15.43
N GLY A 286 9.87 -19.11 14.35
CA GLY A 286 8.66 -19.80 13.90
C GLY A 286 8.62 -21.29 14.18
#